data_98549398fb88a9e5f061500686c7d973
#
_entry.id   98549398fb88a9e5f061500686c7d973
#
_cell.length_a   1.000
_cell.length_b   1.000
_cell.length_c   1.000
_cell.angle_alpha   90.00
_cell.angle_beta   90.00
_cell.angle_gamma   90.00
#
_symmetry.space_group_name_H-M   'P 1'
#
loop_
_entity.id
_entity.type
_entity.pdbx_description
1 polymer ?
#
loop_
_entity_poly.entity_id
_entity_poly.type
_entity_poly.pdbx_seq_one_letter_code
_entity_poly.pdbx_strand_id
1 'polypeptide(L)'
;AGALSITQATEYGRVYAPDRVAALSEDARARGWRVHMDGARLANALVHLDCHPGDVTWRAGVDVLSFGCIKNGGMSAEALVFFDKDLARSIPHRRKRAGQTPSKGRFAAAQLIAMIESGAWQRNARAANDSAQALARAAGDRLMHPVEANEVFVRVGVEGSARLREQGFDFYDWGDAGSGEARLVMAWDSDPAHVKALAAALEALG
;
A
#
# COMPACT_ATOMS: atom_id res chain seq x y z
N ALA A 1 5.65 6.24 -27.10
CA ALA A 1 4.51 6.19 -26.20
C ALA A 1 5.03 6.34 -24.77
N GLY A 2 4.41 7.25 -23.98
CA GLY A 2 4.71 7.46 -22.55
C GLY A 2 3.69 6.80 -21.67
N ALA A 3 4.02 6.69 -20.38
CA ALA A 3 3.09 6.27 -19.34
C ALA A 3 3.32 7.11 -18.07
N LEU A 4 2.23 7.43 -17.38
CA LEU A 4 2.24 7.89 -16.01
C LEU A 4 2.03 6.67 -15.13
N SER A 5 2.88 6.47 -14.14
CA SER A 5 2.67 5.46 -13.09
C SER A 5 2.50 6.16 -11.76
N ILE A 6 1.40 5.86 -11.06
CA ILE A 6 1.12 6.34 -9.71
C ILE A 6 1.02 5.16 -8.75
N THR A 7 1.36 5.35 -7.49
CA THR A 7 1.31 4.31 -6.47
C THR A 7 0.20 4.63 -5.46
N GLN A 8 -0.72 3.68 -5.22
CA GLN A 8 -1.85 3.85 -4.32
C GLN A 8 -1.85 2.70 -3.28
N ALA A 9 -1.63 2.94 -1.99
CA ALA A 9 -1.18 4.20 -1.40
C ALA A 9 0.25 4.55 -1.85
N THR A 10 0.66 5.83 -1.71
CA THR A 10 2.00 6.30 -2.07
C THR A 10 3.08 5.71 -1.17
N GLU A 11 4.36 5.90 -1.56
CA GLU A 11 5.54 5.48 -0.75
C GLU A 11 5.61 6.12 0.64
N TYR A 12 4.88 7.21 0.87
CA TYR A 12 4.75 7.88 2.16
C TYR A 12 3.44 7.57 2.88
N GLY A 13 2.75 6.50 2.50
CA GLY A 13 1.49 6.10 3.10
C GLY A 13 0.32 7.08 2.87
N ARG A 14 0.46 8.01 1.91
CA ARG A 14 -0.59 8.96 1.53
C ARG A 14 -1.50 8.37 0.46
N VAL A 15 -2.71 8.88 0.38
CA VAL A 15 -3.73 8.36 -0.53
C VAL A 15 -4.19 9.46 -1.50
N TYR A 16 -4.21 9.14 -2.79
CA TYR A 16 -4.83 10.01 -3.77
C TYR A 16 -6.35 9.87 -3.69
N ALA A 17 -7.03 10.98 -3.50
CA ALA A 17 -8.50 11.03 -3.65
C ALA A 17 -8.92 10.79 -5.12
N PRO A 18 -10.16 10.34 -5.37
CA PRO A 18 -10.63 10.01 -6.72
C PRO A 18 -10.47 11.14 -7.73
N ASP A 19 -10.80 12.37 -7.34
CA ASP A 19 -10.65 13.58 -8.17
C ASP A 19 -9.19 13.85 -8.53
N ARG A 20 -8.26 13.58 -7.60
CA ARG A 20 -6.84 13.74 -7.86
C ARG A 20 -6.32 12.71 -8.85
N VAL A 21 -6.77 11.46 -8.75
CA VAL A 21 -6.44 10.41 -9.74
C VAL A 21 -6.99 10.79 -11.10
N ALA A 22 -8.23 11.29 -11.16
CA ALA A 22 -8.85 11.73 -12.41
C ALA A 22 -8.07 12.87 -13.06
N ALA A 23 -7.70 13.91 -12.32
CA ALA A 23 -6.93 15.03 -12.83
C ALA A 23 -5.55 14.60 -13.37
N LEU A 24 -4.84 13.70 -12.66
CA LEU A 24 -3.57 13.16 -13.14
C LEU A 24 -3.74 12.33 -14.42
N SER A 25 -4.83 11.58 -14.51
CA SER A 25 -5.15 10.77 -15.68
C SER A 25 -5.48 11.63 -16.90
N GLU A 26 -6.21 12.72 -16.70
CA GLU A 26 -6.52 13.70 -17.76
C GLU A 26 -5.24 14.36 -18.30
N ASP A 27 -4.34 14.80 -17.42
CA ASP A 27 -3.06 15.40 -17.81
C ASP A 27 -2.18 14.41 -18.59
N ALA A 28 -2.14 13.13 -18.15
CA ALA A 28 -1.44 12.08 -18.86
C ALA A 28 -2.03 11.84 -20.26
N ARG A 29 -3.36 11.78 -20.39
CA ARG A 29 -4.06 11.60 -21.67
C ARG A 29 -3.85 12.76 -22.63
N ALA A 30 -3.85 14.00 -22.14
CA ALA A 30 -3.56 15.18 -22.94
C ALA A 30 -2.17 15.12 -23.58
N ARG A 31 -1.23 14.37 -22.98
CA ARG A 31 0.12 14.08 -23.51
C ARG A 31 0.19 12.81 -24.38
N GLY A 32 -0.93 12.13 -24.60
CA GLY A 32 -0.97 10.85 -25.31
C GLY A 32 -0.38 9.68 -24.50
N TRP A 33 -0.32 9.79 -23.18
CA TRP A 33 0.21 8.76 -22.27
C TRP A 33 -0.90 7.85 -21.75
N ARG A 34 -0.48 6.66 -21.32
CA ARG A 34 -1.31 5.71 -20.59
C ARG A 34 -1.09 5.86 -19.08
N VAL A 35 -2.07 5.43 -18.29
CA VAL A 35 -2.01 5.52 -16.82
C VAL A 35 -1.95 4.13 -16.22
N HIS A 36 -0.90 3.88 -15.46
CA HIS A 36 -0.71 2.70 -14.63
C HIS A 36 -0.85 3.08 -13.17
N MET A 37 -1.52 2.23 -12.38
CA MET A 37 -1.55 2.33 -10.93
C MET A 37 -0.86 1.11 -10.32
N ASP A 38 0.17 1.33 -9.53
CA ASP A 38 0.68 0.34 -8.58
C ASP A 38 -0.27 0.32 -7.38
N GLY A 39 -1.02 -0.76 -7.27
CA GLY A 39 -1.99 -1.00 -6.22
C GLY A 39 -1.51 -2.00 -5.17
N ALA A 40 -0.20 -2.06 -4.88
CA ALA A 40 0.36 -2.95 -3.86
C ALA A 40 -0.33 -2.78 -2.48
N ARG A 41 -0.84 -1.58 -2.20
CA ARG A 41 -1.63 -1.25 -1.00
C ARG A 41 -2.98 -0.61 -1.33
N LEU A 42 -3.55 -0.93 -2.47
CA LEU A 42 -4.85 -0.39 -2.88
C LEU A 42 -5.95 -0.67 -1.85
N ALA A 43 -5.94 -1.85 -1.23
CA ALA A 43 -6.90 -2.21 -0.20
C ALA A 43 -6.87 -1.22 0.98
N ASN A 44 -5.68 -0.84 1.44
CA ASN A 44 -5.49 0.14 2.52
C ASN A 44 -6.02 1.52 2.13
N ALA A 45 -5.74 1.96 0.90
CA ALA A 45 -6.26 3.22 0.38
C ALA A 45 -7.78 3.23 0.28
N LEU A 46 -8.39 2.14 -0.21
CA LEU A 46 -9.85 2.04 -0.34
C LEU A 46 -10.57 2.04 1.01
N VAL A 47 -9.98 1.40 2.02
CA VAL A 47 -10.50 1.43 3.39
C VAL A 47 -10.45 2.84 3.97
N HIS A 48 -9.39 3.60 3.69
CA HIS A 48 -9.26 4.99 4.13
C HIS A 48 -10.27 5.91 3.43
N LEU A 49 -10.42 5.76 2.10
CA LEU A 49 -11.31 6.59 1.28
C LEU A 49 -12.79 6.25 1.45
N ASP A 50 -13.09 5.06 1.95
CA ASP A 50 -14.46 4.51 2.03
C ASP A 50 -15.23 4.64 0.72
N CYS A 51 -14.60 4.27 -0.42
CA CYS A 51 -15.15 4.42 -1.76
C CYS A 51 -15.13 3.11 -2.54
N HIS A 52 -15.89 3.09 -3.65
CA HIS A 52 -15.88 1.95 -4.55
C HIS A 52 -14.52 1.86 -5.29
N PRO A 53 -13.92 0.66 -5.47
CA PRO A 53 -12.63 0.51 -6.16
C PRO A 53 -12.56 1.18 -7.53
N GLY A 54 -13.66 1.21 -8.26
CA GLY A 54 -13.77 1.87 -9.55
C GLY A 54 -13.54 3.37 -9.52
N ASP A 55 -13.84 4.02 -8.40
CA ASP A 55 -13.77 5.48 -8.29
C ASP A 55 -12.32 5.99 -8.30
N VAL A 56 -11.37 5.18 -7.82
CA VAL A 56 -9.93 5.49 -7.84
C VAL A 56 -9.17 4.73 -8.94
N THR A 57 -9.86 3.95 -9.78
CA THR A 57 -9.23 3.18 -10.86
C THR A 57 -9.83 3.54 -12.21
N TRP A 58 -10.61 2.66 -12.84
CA TRP A 58 -11.05 2.87 -14.25
C TRP A 58 -11.96 4.08 -14.46
N ARG A 59 -12.80 4.44 -13.49
CA ARG A 59 -13.66 5.65 -13.58
C ARG A 59 -12.80 6.92 -13.49
N ALA A 60 -11.71 6.87 -12.75
CA ALA A 60 -10.74 7.96 -12.64
C ALA A 60 -9.68 7.94 -13.76
N GLY A 61 -9.81 7.03 -14.73
CA GLY A 61 -8.97 7.04 -15.91
C GLY A 61 -7.73 6.17 -15.88
N VAL A 62 -7.57 5.29 -14.92
CA VAL A 62 -6.50 4.29 -14.90
C VAL A 62 -6.71 3.27 -16.01
N ASP A 63 -5.69 2.99 -16.82
CA ASP A 63 -5.72 2.00 -17.90
C ASP A 63 -5.31 0.61 -17.43
N VAL A 64 -4.33 0.54 -16.50
CA VAL A 64 -3.79 -0.72 -15.96
C VAL A 64 -3.55 -0.59 -14.47
N LEU A 65 -3.93 -1.63 -13.73
CA LEU A 65 -3.72 -1.75 -12.29
C LEU A 65 -2.86 -2.98 -11.98
N SER A 66 -1.78 -2.81 -11.22
CA SER A 66 -1.12 -3.90 -10.50
C SER A 66 -1.84 -4.09 -9.16
N PHE A 67 -2.71 -5.10 -9.07
CA PHE A 67 -3.47 -5.36 -7.86
C PHE A 67 -2.68 -6.23 -6.90
N GLY A 68 -2.25 -5.63 -5.79
CA GLY A 68 -1.50 -6.31 -4.75
C GLY A 68 -2.37 -7.09 -3.79
N CYS A 69 -1.96 -8.34 -3.51
CA CYS A 69 -2.64 -9.21 -2.55
C CYS A 69 -1.69 -9.69 -1.44
N ILE A 70 -0.39 -9.81 -1.72
CA ILE A 70 0.60 -10.39 -0.81
C ILE A 70 0.73 -9.57 0.47
N LYS A 71 0.87 -8.26 0.38
CA LYS A 71 0.98 -7.37 1.56
C LYS A 71 -0.27 -7.35 2.44
N ASN A 72 -1.35 -7.94 1.96
CA ASN A 72 -2.66 -7.93 2.61
C ASN A 72 -3.15 -9.34 2.99
N GLY A 73 -2.23 -10.31 3.12
CA GLY A 73 -2.50 -11.67 3.59
C GLY A 73 -2.55 -12.74 2.51
N GLY A 74 -2.36 -12.40 1.22
CA GLY A 74 -2.17 -13.38 0.16
C GLY A 74 -0.78 -14.00 0.23
N MET A 75 -0.66 -15.30 -0.08
CA MET A 75 0.61 -16.00 0.00
C MET A 75 1.58 -15.62 -1.13
N SER A 76 1.09 -15.57 -2.39
CA SER A 76 1.96 -15.41 -3.56
C SER A 76 1.22 -14.89 -4.80
N ALA A 77 -0.03 -14.46 -4.67
CA ALA A 77 -0.85 -14.06 -5.79
C ALA A 77 -0.90 -12.53 -5.97
N GLU A 78 -0.57 -12.09 -7.17
CA GLU A 78 -0.71 -10.71 -7.62
C GLU A 78 -1.44 -10.71 -8.96
N ALA A 79 -2.19 -9.66 -9.29
CA ALA A 79 -2.93 -9.56 -10.54
C ALA A 79 -2.61 -8.28 -11.31
N LEU A 80 -2.46 -8.41 -12.62
CA LEU A 80 -2.53 -7.27 -13.53
C LEU A 80 -3.94 -7.17 -14.10
N VAL A 81 -4.60 -6.05 -13.87
CA VAL A 81 -5.95 -5.76 -14.35
C VAL A 81 -5.85 -4.72 -15.45
N PHE A 82 -6.31 -5.07 -16.65
CA PHE A 82 -6.33 -4.20 -17.81
C PHE A 82 -7.74 -3.69 -18.03
N PHE A 83 -7.97 -2.41 -17.80
CA PHE A 83 -9.24 -1.76 -18.09
C PHE A 83 -9.33 -1.41 -19.58
N ASP A 84 -8.19 -1.12 -20.23
CA ASP A 84 -8.07 -1.06 -21.68
C ASP A 84 -7.63 -2.43 -22.22
N LYS A 85 -8.54 -3.13 -22.90
CA LYS A 85 -8.31 -4.49 -23.44
C LYS A 85 -7.25 -4.53 -24.54
N ASP A 86 -7.01 -3.42 -25.24
CA ASP A 86 -6.01 -3.37 -26.31
C ASP A 86 -4.60 -3.49 -25.74
N LEU A 87 -4.37 -2.97 -24.54
CA LEU A 87 -3.10 -3.12 -23.83
C LEU A 87 -2.82 -4.57 -23.41
N ALA A 88 -3.88 -5.37 -23.23
CA ALA A 88 -3.75 -6.77 -22.81
C ALA A 88 -3.32 -7.75 -23.93
N ARG A 89 -3.43 -7.37 -25.21
CA ARG A 89 -3.25 -8.29 -26.36
C ARG A 89 -1.91 -9.03 -26.36
N SER A 90 -0.81 -8.36 -26.00
CA SER A 90 0.54 -8.96 -25.97
C SER A 90 0.90 -9.61 -24.63
N ILE A 91 0.07 -9.44 -23.60
CA ILE A 91 0.39 -9.85 -22.23
C ILE A 91 0.57 -11.37 -22.07
N PRO A 92 -0.23 -12.26 -22.70
CA PRO A 92 0.00 -13.69 -22.60
C PRO A 92 1.42 -14.12 -23.02
N HIS A 93 1.94 -13.54 -24.11
CA HIS A 93 3.30 -13.80 -24.60
C HIS A 93 4.37 -13.19 -23.66
N ARG A 94 4.16 -11.96 -23.19
CA ARG A 94 5.06 -11.28 -22.24
C ARG A 94 5.13 -12.03 -20.92
N ARG A 95 3.98 -12.44 -20.38
CA ARG A 95 3.86 -13.24 -19.16
C ARG A 95 4.64 -14.55 -19.27
N LYS A 96 4.50 -15.26 -20.40
CA LYS A 96 5.24 -16.51 -20.65
C LYS A 96 6.73 -16.26 -20.73
N ARG A 97 7.18 -15.25 -21.46
CA ARG A 97 8.60 -14.87 -21.59
C ARG A 97 9.22 -14.47 -20.24
N ALA A 98 8.45 -13.85 -19.37
CA ALA A 98 8.87 -13.46 -18.02
C ALA A 98 8.83 -14.62 -17.00
N GLY A 99 8.54 -15.85 -17.43
CA GLY A 99 8.44 -16.99 -16.53
C GLY A 99 7.23 -16.97 -15.59
N GLN A 100 6.28 -16.05 -15.79
CA GLN A 100 5.12 -15.87 -14.91
C GLN A 100 3.91 -16.73 -15.31
N THR A 101 4.16 -17.93 -15.84
CA THR A 101 3.10 -18.87 -16.27
C THR A 101 3.28 -20.22 -15.57
N PRO A 102 3.03 -20.29 -14.25
CA PRO A 102 3.14 -21.55 -13.52
C PRO A 102 2.07 -22.54 -14.03
N SER A 103 2.42 -23.83 -14.12
CA SER A 103 1.53 -24.87 -14.62
C SER A 103 0.24 -25.04 -13.80
N LYS A 104 0.28 -24.65 -12.52
CA LYS A 104 -0.84 -24.74 -11.58
C LYS A 104 -1.32 -23.34 -11.14
N GLY A 105 -1.46 -22.41 -12.08
CA GLY A 105 -1.92 -21.05 -11.84
C GLY A 105 -3.27 -20.92 -11.11
N ARG A 106 -4.07 -22.00 -11.08
CA ARG A 106 -5.32 -22.04 -10.31
C ARG A 106 -5.13 -21.79 -8.81
N PHE A 107 -3.98 -22.13 -8.22
CA PHE A 107 -3.71 -21.87 -6.80
C PHE A 107 -3.54 -20.36 -6.53
N ALA A 108 -2.91 -19.62 -7.43
CA ALA A 108 -2.84 -18.18 -7.35
C ALA A 108 -4.23 -17.54 -7.54
N ALA A 109 -5.01 -18.00 -8.53
CA ALA A 109 -6.36 -17.52 -8.78
C ALA A 109 -7.29 -17.80 -7.58
N ALA A 110 -7.20 -18.97 -6.95
CA ALA A 110 -8.00 -19.30 -5.77
C ALA A 110 -7.73 -18.36 -4.58
N GLN A 111 -6.49 -17.93 -4.38
CA GLN A 111 -6.16 -16.95 -3.34
C GLN A 111 -6.86 -15.62 -3.59
N LEU A 112 -6.78 -15.09 -4.82
CA LEU A 112 -7.43 -13.83 -5.19
C LEU A 112 -8.95 -13.91 -5.03
N ILE A 113 -9.57 -14.99 -5.53
CA ILE A 113 -11.01 -15.23 -5.40
C ILE A 113 -11.40 -15.27 -3.93
N ALA A 114 -10.72 -16.06 -3.11
CA ALA A 114 -11.02 -16.19 -1.69
C ALA A 114 -10.89 -14.85 -0.95
N MET A 115 -9.84 -14.08 -1.24
CA MET A 115 -9.62 -12.75 -0.63
C MET A 115 -10.74 -11.77 -0.97
N ILE A 116 -11.17 -11.74 -2.24
CA ILE A 116 -12.19 -10.81 -2.73
C ILE A 116 -13.58 -11.23 -2.26
N GLU A 117 -14.00 -12.48 -2.52
CA GLU A 117 -15.36 -12.95 -2.24
C GLU A 117 -15.68 -13.03 -0.75
N SER A 118 -14.69 -13.38 0.08
CA SER A 118 -14.87 -13.37 1.53
C SER A 118 -14.79 -11.97 2.16
N GLY A 119 -14.38 -10.95 1.42
CA GLY A 119 -14.10 -9.62 1.93
C GLY A 119 -12.86 -9.56 2.84
N ALA A 120 -12.02 -10.60 2.87
CA ALA A 120 -10.82 -10.63 3.70
C ALA A 120 -9.86 -9.48 3.36
N TRP A 121 -9.72 -9.13 2.08
CA TRP A 121 -8.86 -8.04 1.65
C TRP A 121 -9.20 -6.69 2.30
N GLN A 122 -10.49 -6.40 2.50
CA GLN A 122 -10.93 -5.16 3.19
C GLN A 122 -10.75 -5.26 4.70
N ARG A 123 -11.10 -6.41 5.31
CA ARG A 123 -10.93 -6.62 6.77
C ARG A 123 -9.47 -6.54 7.17
N ASN A 124 -8.60 -7.16 6.41
CA ASN A 124 -7.16 -7.17 6.65
C ASN A 124 -6.56 -5.76 6.52
N ALA A 125 -6.92 -5.04 5.46
CA ALA A 125 -6.48 -3.67 5.27
C ALA A 125 -6.97 -2.74 6.40
N ARG A 126 -8.21 -2.92 6.88
CA ARG A 126 -8.74 -2.18 8.03
C ARG A 126 -7.94 -2.45 9.29
N ALA A 127 -7.64 -3.70 9.60
CA ALA A 127 -6.85 -4.07 10.78
C ALA A 127 -5.45 -3.43 10.75
N ALA A 128 -4.80 -3.43 9.58
CA ALA A 128 -3.50 -2.78 9.40
C ALA A 128 -3.59 -1.25 9.56
N ASN A 129 -4.60 -0.61 8.96
CA ASN A 129 -4.81 0.83 9.08
C ASN A 129 -5.16 1.24 10.51
N ASP A 130 -6.01 0.49 11.21
CA ASP A 130 -6.39 0.76 12.61
C ASP A 130 -5.16 0.69 13.53
N SER A 131 -4.29 -0.29 13.32
CA SER A 131 -3.01 -0.41 14.03
C SER A 131 -2.10 0.80 13.74
N ALA A 132 -2.00 1.23 12.48
CA ALA A 132 -1.24 2.41 12.10
C ALA A 132 -1.81 3.69 12.74
N GLN A 133 -3.13 3.82 12.79
CA GLN A 133 -3.78 4.95 13.46
C GLN A 133 -3.52 4.97 14.99
N ALA A 134 -3.40 3.80 15.62
CA ALA A 134 -3.01 3.73 17.03
C ALA A 134 -1.60 4.28 17.25
N LEU A 135 -0.64 3.91 16.40
CA LEU A 135 0.73 4.45 16.45
C LEU A 135 0.77 5.95 16.10
N ALA A 136 -0.06 6.39 15.14
CA ALA A 136 -0.14 7.80 14.79
C ALA A 136 -0.55 8.67 15.98
N ARG A 137 -1.55 8.23 16.74
CA ARG A 137 -1.97 8.94 17.97
C ARG A 137 -0.85 9.01 19.01
N ALA A 138 -0.14 7.91 19.22
CA ALA A 138 0.98 7.84 20.16
C ALA A 138 2.19 8.68 19.71
N ALA A 139 2.43 8.77 18.40
CA ALA A 139 3.53 9.56 17.85
C ALA A 139 3.30 11.08 17.99
N GLY A 140 2.06 11.55 17.93
CA GLY A 140 1.72 12.97 18.07
C GLY A 140 2.50 13.86 17.08
N ASP A 141 3.16 14.90 17.60
CA ASP A 141 3.91 15.87 16.81
C ASP A 141 5.16 15.30 16.13
N ARG A 142 5.54 14.05 16.41
CA ARG A 142 6.64 13.36 15.73
C ARG A 142 6.25 12.82 14.36
N LEU A 143 4.94 12.83 14.01
CA LEU A 143 4.50 12.41 12.69
C LEU A 143 5.11 13.30 11.61
N MET A 144 5.69 12.69 10.61
CA MET A 144 6.21 13.39 9.43
C MET A 144 5.13 13.64 8.39
N HIS A 145 4.14 12.76 8.33
CA HIS A 145 3.03 12.80 7.37
C HIS A 145 1.73 12.32 8.01
N PRO A 146 0.56 12.77 7.56
CA PRO A 146 -0.71 12.16 7.92
C PRO A 146 -0.74 10.67 7.57
N VAL A 147 -1.28 9.85 8.46
CA VAL A 147 -1.39 8.40 8.27
C VAL A 147 -2.72 8.09 7.58
N GLU A 148 -2.68 7.70 6.31
CA GLU A 148 -3.85 7.41 5.48
C GLU A 148 -3.90 5.94 5.02
N ALA A 149 -2.84 5.17 5.33
CA ALA A 149 -2.75 3.73 5.07
C ALA A 149 -2.12 3.03 6.28
N ASN A 150 -1.36 1.96 6.06
CA ASN A 150 -0.74 1.16 7.10
C ASN A 150 0.72 1.55 7.42
N GLU A 151 1.19 2.68 6.93
CA GLU A 151 2.57 3.15 7.08
C GLU A 151 2.59 4.42 7.92
N VAL A 152 3.49 4.46 8.90
CA VAL A 152 3.66 5.56 9.84
C VAL A 152 5.11 6.05 9.77
N PHE A 153 5.30 7.30 9.41
CA PHE A 153 6.61 7.93 9.33
C PHE A 153 6.78 8.88 10.51
N VAL A 154 7.81 8.65 11.31
CA VAL A 154 8.02 9.36 12.58
C VAL A 154 9.46 9.86 12.71
N ARG A 155 9.61 11.03 13.31
CA ARG A 155 10.91 11.57 13.69
C ARG A 155 11.13 11.31 15.17
N VAL A 156 11.91 10.26 15.49
CA VAL A 156 12.18 9.82 16.86
C VAL A 156 13.57 10.22 17.35
N GLY A 157 14.41 10.73 16.46
CA GLY A 157 15.82 11.02 16.75
C GLY A 157 16.68 9.74 16.81
N VAL A 158 18.00 9.92 16.78
CA VAL A 158 18.96 8.80 16.81
C VAL A 158 18.86 8.02 18.13
N GLU A 159 18.77 8.73 19.25
CA GLU A 159 18.64 8.13 20.58
C GLU A 159 17.29 7.41 20.74
N GLY A 160 16.21 8.02 20.25
CA GLY A 160 14.89 7.39 20.24
C GLY A 160 14.87 6.10 19.42
N SER A 161 15.47 6.10 18.23
CA SER A 161 15.63 4.89 17.41
C SER A 161 16.39 3.78 18.15
N ALA A 162 17.49 4.14 18.83
CA ALA A 162 18.26 3.18 19.62
C ALA A 162 17.44 2.60 20.79
N ARG A 163 16.75 3.46 21.55
CA ARG A 163 15.90 3.05 22.68
C ARG A 163 14.73 2.13 22.25
N LEU A 164 14.14 2.38 21.10
CA LEU A 164 13.08 1.51 20.56
C LEU A 164 13.64 0.13 20.18
N ARG A 165 14.82 0.09 19.52
CA ARG A 165 15.47 -1.18 19.15
C ARG A 165 15.93 -1.99 20.37
N GLU A 166 16.43 -1.35 21.43
CA GLU A 166 16.77 -2.00 22.70
C GLU A 166 15.56 -2.67 23.36
N GLN A 167 14.35 -2.15 23.12
CA GLN A 167 13.09 -2.75 23.56
C GLN A 167 12.59 -3.88 22.64
N GLY A 168 13.35 -4.20 21.57
CA GLY A 168 13.04 -5.29 20.65
C GLY A 168 12.16 -4.90 19.46
N PHE A 169 11.92 -3.60 19.23
CA PHE A 169 11.20 -3.15 18.03
C PHE A 169 12.14 -3.06 16.84
N ASP A 170 11.73 -3.65 15.71
CA ASP A 170 12.46 -3.59 14.44
C ASP A 170 11.71 -2.74 13.41
N PHE A 171 12.43 -1.86 12.73
CA PHE A 171 11.88 -0.95 11.74
C PHE A 171 13.00 -0.40 10.83
N TYR A 172 12.60 0.14 9.70
CA TYR A 172 13.52 0.77 8.77
C TYR A 172 13.83 2.21 9.19
N ASP A 173 15.12 2.57 9.19
CA ASP A 173 15.50 3.97 9.16
C ASP A 173 15.01 4.60 7.84
N TRP A 174 14.57 5.84 7.91
CA TRP A 174 14.08 6.59 6.77
C TRP A 174 14.89 7.85 6.56
N GLY A 175 14.98 8.33 5.30
CA GLY A 175 15.81 9.47 4.96
C GLY A 175 17.31 9.17 5.03
N ASP A 176 18.10 10.19 5.33
CA ASP A 176 19.56 10.07 5.44
C ASP A 176 19.97 9.28 6.68
N ALA A 177 21.12 8.60 6.58
CA ALA A 177 21.68 7.85 7.70
C ALA A 177 21.87 8.76 8.91
N GLY A 178 21.31 8.38 10.05
CA GLY A 178 21.39 9.15 11.28
C GLY A 178 20.41 10.32 11.39
N SER A 179 19.43 10.44 10.48
CA SER A 179 18.34 11.43 10.59
C SER A 179 17.44 11.22 11.81
N GLY A 180 17.37 10.00 12.32
CA GLY A 180 16.43 9.62 13.37
C GLY A 180 15.00 9.56 12.88
N GLU A 181 14.80 9.45 11.58
CA GLU A 181 13.50 9.22 10.95
C GLU A 181 13.28 7.71 10.81
N ALA A 182 12.07 7.26 11.13
CA ALA A 182 11.71 5.84 11.11
C ALA A 182 10.44 5.62 10.30
N ARG A 183 10.42 4.52 9.54
CA ARG A 183 9.24 4.01 8.85
C ARG A 183 8.74 2.77 9.58
N LEU A 184 7.56 2.87 10.17
CA LEU A 184 6.84 1.79 10.83
C LEU A 184 5.75 1.30 9.88
N VAL A 185 5.65 -0.02 9.68
CA VAL A 185 4.66 -0.60 8.78
C VAL A 185 3.84 -1.63 9.54
N MET A 186 2.52 -1.38 9.61
CA MET A 186 1.60 -2.30 10.27
C MET A 186 1.11 -3.35 9.29
N ALA A 187 1.19 -4.61 9.70
CA ALA A 187 0.66 -5.73 8.96
C ALA A 187 -0.81 -5.98 9.33
N TRP A 188 -1.50 -6.71 8.48
CA TRP A 188 -2.89 -7.11 8.68
C TRP A 188 -3.08 -8.04 9.89
N ASP A 189 -2.02 -8.74 10.30
CA ASP A 189 -1.95 -9.68 11.42
C ASP A 189 -1.06 -9.16 12.56
N SER A 190 -0.81 -7.86 12.62
CA SER A 190 -0.06 -7.25 13.72
C SER A 190 -0.72 -7.57 15.06
N ASP A 191 0.04 -8.15 15.99
CA ASP A 191 -0.44 -8.46 17.33
C ASP A 191 -0.84 -7.17 18.07
N PRO A 192 -2.09 -7.04 18.55
CA PRO A 192 -2.51 -5.85 19.28
C PRO A 192 -1.68 -5.54 20.52
N ALA A 193 -1.10 -6.56 21.18
CA ALA A 193 -0.22 -6.35 22.33
C ALA A 193 1.08 -5.68 21.91
N HIS A 194 1.67 -6.09 20.79
CA HIS A 194 2.87 -5.47 20.25
C HIS A 194 2.61 -4.03 19.74
N VAL A 195 1.46 -3.80 19.09
CA VAL A 195 1.05 -2.45 18.67
C VAL A 195 0.92 -1.53 19.88
N LYS A 196 0.28 -1.99 20.95
CA LYS A 196 0.12 -1.24 22.20
C LYS A 196 1.47 -0.97 22.88
N ALA A 197 2.38 -1.95 22.89
CA ALA A 197 3.71 -1.80 23.46
C ALA A 197 4.52 -0.75 22.70
N LEU A 198 4.50 -0.80 21.35
CA LEU A 198 5.19 0.19 20.51
C LEU A 198 4.59 1.59 20.68
N ALA A 199 3.26 1.70 20.76
CA ALA A 199 2.59 2.97 21.04
C ALA A 199 3.07 3.58 22.38
N ALA A 200 3.08 2.80 23.46
CA ALA A 200 3.56 3.25 24.77
C ALA A 200 5.05 3.65 24.72
N ALA A 201 5.88 2.91 23.97
CA ALA A 201 7.29 3.24 23.81
C ALA A 201 7.49 4.56 23.04
N LEU A 202 6.66 4.84 22.01
CA LEU A 202 6.67 6.12 21.29
C LEU A 202 6.26 7.28 22.21
N GLU A 203 5.23 7.12 23.03
CA GLU A 203 4.81 8.13 24.01
C GLU A 203 5.92 8.44 25.02
N ALA A 204 6.66 7.40 25.47
CA ALA A 204 7.72 7.54 26.44
C ALA A 204 9.02 8.18 25.89
N LEU A 205 9.10 8.48 24.61
CA LEU A 205 10.24 9.22 24.05
C LEU A 205 10.26 10.71 24.42
N GLY A 206 9.20 11.22 25.02
CA GLY A 206 9.12 12.57 25.59
C GLY A 206 8.70 13.60 24.59
#